data_e546a9208d451bb474590912afe13ab9
#
_entry.id   e546a9208d451bb474590912afe13ab9
#
_cell.length_a   1.000
_cell.length_b   1.000
_cell.length_c   1.000
_cell.angle_alpha   90.00
_cell.angle_beta   90.00
_cell.angle_gamma   90.00
#
_symmetry.space_group_name_H-M   'P 1'
#
loop_
_entity.id
_entity.type
_entity.pdbx_description
1 polymer ?
#
loop_
_entity_poly.entity_id
_entity_poly.type
_entity_poly.pdbx_seq_one_letter_code
_entity_poly.pdbx_strand_id
1 'polypeptide(L)'
;GKYGFCRFDKSKNYTNQILFDSIKPHFRGIAQNKASLFLVSTEKPAVIYKVDKNNHSVTKIFEDKNPNAFYNGIQFWNEFEGIAMGDPQNGCLTVVITRDKGQTWEKVDCSNLPKMETGEASFAASNSSLIVKGNFTWILTGGTKARVFYSADKGRNWSAYDTPITQGKPMAGIFSADFYNDSIGIIAGGDYENQHDNSKNKALTINSGQSWSLLADGQGFGYSSCIQFVPECGGILIVSVGPQGIYFSDDIGSFWKKISNDTDLHTLLFIDKIIVIAL
;
A
#
# COMPACT_ATOMS: atom_id res chain seq x y z
N GLY A 1 -10.30 1.66 9.22
CA GLY A 1 -10.90 1.24 10.49
C GLY A 1 -12.33 0.74 10.33
N LYS A 2 -12.87 0.10 11.34
CA LYS A 2 -14.27 -0.35 11.31
C LYS A 2 -15.21 0.86 11.39
N TYR A 3 -16.16 0.94 10.46
CA TYR A 3 -17.31 1.86 10.44
C TYR A 3 -17.01 3.35 10.24
N GLY A 4 -15.78 3.77 9.99
CA GLY A 4 -15.57 5.19 9.83
C GLY A 4 -14.14 5.59 9.53
N PHE A 5 -13.93 6.88 9.44
CA PHE A 5 -12.65 7.51 9.25
C PHE A 5 -12.49 8.71 10.20
N CYS A 6 -11.25 9.03 10.55
CA CYS A 6 -10.92 10.22 11.31
C CYS A 6 -10.32 11.27 10.36
N ARG A 7 -10.75 12.51 10.48
CA ARG A 7 -10.09 13.67 9.89
C ARG A 7 -9.34 14.41 10.98
N PHE A 8 -8.04 14.57 10.79
CA PHE A 8 -7.21 15.43 11.63
C PHE A 8 -7.17 16.83 11.01
N ASP A 9 -7.61 17.82 11.75
CA ASP A 9 -7.42 19.22 11.45
C ASP A 9 -6.56 19.83 12.58
N LYS A 10 -5.72 20.82 12.27
CA LYS A 10 -4.84 21.48 13.27
C LYS A 10 -5.59 22.01 14.50
N SER A 11 -6.91 22.16 14.44
CA SER A 11 -7.75 22.69 15.51
C SER A 11 -8.76 21.72 16.13
N LYS A 12 -9.16 20.63 15.46
CA LYS A 12 -10.18 19.68 15.96
C LYS A 12 -10.05 18.32 15.27
N ASN A 13 -10.18 17.26 16.05
CA ASN A 13 -10.31 15.91 15.55
C ASN A 13 -11.79 15.60 15.27
N TYR A 14 -12.11 15.22 14.05
CA TYR A 14 -13.46 14.80 13.67
C TYR A 14 -13.45 13.29 13.41
N THR A 15 -14.37 12.57 14.04
CA THR A 15 -14.65 11.17 13.75
C THR A 15 -16.00 11.09 13.04
N ASN A 16 -16.02 10.58 11.82
CA ASN A 16 -17.25 10.31 11.08
C ASN A 16 -17.44 8.79 10.99
N GLN A 17 -18.63 8.34 11.40
CA GLN A 17 -19.06 6.96 11.17
C GLN A 17 -19.86 6.88 9.88
N ILE A 18 -19.49 5.91 9.04
CA ILE A 18 -20.24 5.59 7.82
C ILE A 18 -21.08 4.36 8.16
N LEU A 19 -22.37 4.58 8.34
CA LEU A 19 -23.35 3.51 8.53
C LEU A 19 -24.25 3.49 7.29
N PHE A 20 -24.17 2.42 6.49
CA PHE A 20 -25.06 2.20 5.37
C PHE A 20 -25.86 0.92 5.59
N ASP A 21 -27.14 1.07 5.82
CA ASP A 21 -28.10 -0.02 6.05
C ASP A 21 -27.59 -1.02 7.10
N SER A 22 -27.54 -2.31 6.77
CA SER A 22 -27.02 -3.37 7.64
C SER A 22 -25.51 -3.64 7.45
N ILE A 23 -24.85 -2.95 6.52
CA ILE A 23 -23.43 -3.18 6.22
C ILE A 23 -22.56 -2.30 7.12
N LYS A 24 -21.64 -2.94 7.82
CA LYS A 24 -20.63 -2.28 8.66
C LYS A 24 -19.27 -2.38 7.97
N PRO A 25 -18.91 -1.45 7.06
CA PRO A 25 -17.73 -1.60 6.23
C PRO A 25 -16.44 -1.56 7.07
N HIS A 26 -15.51 -2.44 6.74
CA HIS A 26 -14.17 -2.44 7.30
C HIS A 26 -13.22 -1.81 6.28
N PHE A 27 -12.84 -0.57 6.49
CA PHE A 27 -11.97 0.17 5.58
C PHE A 27 -10.50 -0.20 5.76
N ARG A 28 -9.81 -0.45 4.65
CA ARG A 28 -8.38 -0.78 4.59
C ARG A 28 -7.55 0.24 3.82
N GLY A 29 -8.14 0.93 2.87
CA GLY A 29 -7.46 1.96 2.10
C GLY A 29 -8.23 3.27 2.08
N ILE A 30 -7.50 4.37 2.09
CA ILE A 30 -8.02 5.73 1.96
C ILE A 30 -7.17 6.50 0.95
N ALA A 31 -7.82 7.23 0.06
CA ALA A 31 -7.19 8.16 -0.85
C ALA A 31 -8.01 9.44 -0.96
N GLN A 32 -7.45 10.45 -1.59
CA GLN A 32 -8.14 11.71 -1.81
C GLN A 32 -7.77 12.34 -3.15
N ASN A 33 -8.71 13.09 -3.67
CA ASN A 33 -8.46 14.17 -4.62
C ASN A 33 -8.86 15.52 -4.00
N LYS A 34 -8.83 16.58 -4.76
CA LYS A 34 -9.14 17.94 -4.27
C LYS A 34 -10.52 18.03 -3.63
N ALA A 35 -11.53 17.38 -4.20
CA ALA A 35 -12.93 17.51 -3.78
C ALA A 35 -13.40 16.41 -2.82
N SER A 36 -12.80 15.23 -2.83
CA SER A 36 -13.36 14.05 -2.17
C SER A 36 -12.32 13.18 -1.50
N LEU A 37 -12.76 12.42 -0.48
CA LEU A 37 -12.07 11.25 0.06
C LEU A 37 -12.68 9.99 -0.56
N PHE A 38 -11.88 8.96 -0.68
CA PHE A 38 -12.28 7.64 -1.19
C PHE A 38 -11.83 6.58 -0.22
N LEU A 39 -12.74 5.65 0.08
CA LEU A 39 -12.53 4.59 1.07
C LEU A 39 -12.84 3.26 0.41
N VAL A 40 -11.93 2.29 0.52
CA VAL A 40 -12.16 0.92 0.07
C VAL A 40 -12.41 -0.01 1.23
N SER A 41 -13.37 -0.91 1.09
CA SER A 41 -13.72 -1.90 2.11
C SER A 41 -13.33 -3.32 1.72
N THR A 42 -13.18 -4.16 2.74
CA THR A 42 -12.84 -5.58 2.60
C THR A 42 -14.03 -6.51 2.80
N GLU A 43 -15.21 -6.00 3.19
CA GLU A 43 -16.41 -6.80 3.33
C GLU A 43 -16.97 -7.24 1.97
N LYS A 44 -17.84 -8.22 2.01
CA LYS A 44 -18.55 -8.77 0.87
C LYS A 44 -20.00 -8.25 0.86
N PRO A 45 -20.38 -7.49 -0.17
CA PRO A 45 -19.60 -7.03 -1.33
C PRO A 45 -18.51 -6.03 -0.95
N ALA A 46 -17.39 -6.05 -1.69
CA ALA A 46 -16.38 -5.02 -1.55
C ALA A 46 -16.84 -3.74 -2.24
N VAL A 47 -16.63 -2.60 -1.59
CA VAL A 47 -17.20 -1.32 -2.04
C VAL A 47 -16.16 -0.20 -2.01
N ILE A 48 -16.35 0.79 -2.90
CA ILE A 48 -15.70 2.08 -2.80
C ILE A 48 -16.73 3.12 -2.44
N TYR A 49 -16.49 3.84 -1.35
CA TYR A 49 -17.26 5.01 -0.96
C TYR A 49 -16.50 6.27 -1.31
N LYS A 50 -17.26 7.27 -1.77
CA LYS A 50 -16.82 8.65 -1.98
C LYS A 50 -17.45 9.55 -0.93
N VAL A 51 -16.63 10.36 -0.27
CA VAL A 51 -17.04 11.35 0.72
C VAL A 51 -16.71 12.73 0.16
N ASP A 52 -17.72 13.57 -0.02
CA ASP A 52 -17.52 14.97 -0.43
C ASP A 52 -16.90 15.76 0.73
N LYS A 53 -15.83 16.51 0.46
CA LYS A 53 -15.11 17.26 1.49
C LYS A 53 -15.84 18.51 1.98
N ASN A 54 -16.80 19.04 1.21
CA ASN A 54 -17.53 20.26 1.55
C ASN A 54 -18.75 19.98 2.42
N ASN A 55 -19.60 19.04 1.97
CA ASN A 55 -20.86 18.75 2.63
C ASN A 55 -20.87 17.43 3.41
N HIS A 56 -19.78 16.68 3.35
CA HIS A 56 -19.57 15.37 4.01
C HIS A 56 -20.57 14.28 3.57
N SER A 57 -21.26 14.48 2.44
CA SER A 57 -22.12 13.43 1.89
C SER A 57 -21.30 12.22 1.48
N VAL A 58 -21.86 11.04 1.73
CA VAL A 58 -21.22 9.76 1.42
C VAL A 58 -22.02 9.04 0.35
N THR A 59 -21.35 8.59 -0.69
CA THR A 59 -21.97 7.88 -1.81
C THR A 59 -21.21 6.60 -2.09
N LYS A 60 -21.91 5.48 -2.24
CA LYS A 60 -21.34 4.24 -2.79
C LYS A 60 -21.20 4.42 -4.30
N ILE A 61 -19.97 4.36 -4.81
CA ILE A 61 -19.64 4.64 -6.21
C ILE A 61 -19.16 3.40 -6.98
N PHE A 62 -18.80 2.34 -6.27
CA PHE A 62 -18.43 1.06 -6.87
C PHE A 62 -18.78 -0.08 -5.93
N GLU A 63 -19.14 -1.23 -6.51
CA GLU A 63 -19.45 -2.45 -5.78
C GLU A 63 -18.96 -3.68 -6.58
N ASP A 64 -18.10 -4.49 -5.97
CA ASP A 64 -17.70 -5.79 -6.50
C ASP A 64 -18.42 -6.91 -5.73
N LYS A 65 -19.36 -7.58 -6.40
CA LYS A 65 -20.17 -8.68 -5.84
C LYS A 65 -19.47 -10.04 -5.88
N ASN A 66 -18.25 -10.11 -6.42
CA ASN A 66 -17.50 -11.36 -6.42
C ASN A 66 -17.32 -11.85 -4.96
N PRO A 67 -17.61 -13.14 -4.67
CA PRO A 67 -17.49 -13.68 -3.31
C PRO A 67 -16.06 -13.63 -2.76
N ASN A 68 -15.05 -13.45 -3.62
CA ASN A 68 -13.65 -13.31 -3.26
C ASN A 68 -13.16 -11.85 -3.31
N ALA A 69 -14.07 -10.88 -3.50
CA ALA A 69 -13.68 -9.48 -3.52
C ALA A 69 -13.13 -9.03 -2.17
N PHE A 70 -11.94 -8.43 -2.20
CA PHE A 70 -11.25 -7.89 -1.04
C PHE A 70 -10.34 -6.76 -1.52
N TYR A 71 -10.74 -5.50 -1.32
CA TYR A 71 -9.95 -4.36 -1.76
C TYR A 71 -9.15 -3.80 -0.59
N ASN A 72 -7.83 -3.62 -0.79
CA ASN A 72 -6.90 -3.27 0.28
C ASN A 72 -6.03 -2.03 0.00
N GLY A 73 -6.08 -1.48 -1.22
CA GLY A 73 -5.34 -0.29 -1.58
C GLY A 73 -6.12 0.64 -2.51
N ILE A 74 -5.95 1.95 -2.34
CA ILE A 74 -6.50 2.98 -3.23
C ILE A 74 -5.59 4.19 -3.25
N GLN A 75 -5.30 4.72 -4.45
CA GLN A 75 -4.46 5.89 -4.65
C GLN A 75 -4.95 6.71 -5.86
N PHE A 76 -4.55 7.98 -5.94
CA PHE A 76 -4.82 8.84 -7.09
C PHE A 76 -3.51 9.34 -7.70
N TRP A 77 -3.37 9.21 -9.03
CA TRP A 77 -2.24 9.81 -9.78
C TRP A 77 -2.37 11.32 -9.89
N ASN A 78 -3.61 11.80 -9.98
CA ASN A 78 -3.96 13.22 -10.10
C ASN A 78 -5.43 13.43 -9.72
N GLU A 79 -5.94 14.64 -9.94
CA GLU A 79 -7.33 15.01 -9.62
C GLU A 79 -8.40 14.18 -10.35
N PHE A 80 -8.08 13.60 -11.49
CA PHE A 80 -9.03 12.90 -12.37
C PHE A 80 -8.90 11.39 -12.32
N GLU A 81 -7.67 10.89 -12.16
CA GLU A 81 -7.32 9.49 -12.38
C GLU A 81 -6.87 8.84 -11.08
N GLY A 82 -7.46 7.70 -10.75
CA GLY A 82 -7.12 6.91 -9.57
C GLY A 82 -7.20 5.42 -9.81
N ILE A 83 -6.63 4.66 -8.92
CA ILE A 83 -6.56 3.20 -8.94
C ILE A 83 -6.92 2.65 -7.57
N ALA A 84 -7.68 1.57 -7.54
CA ALA A 84 -7.80 0.71 -6.36
C ALA A 84 -7.45 -0.73 -6.74
N MET A 85 -6.93 -1.47 -5.77
CA MET A 85 -6.52 -2.83 -5.97
C MET A 85 -6.95 -3.74 -4.82
N GLY A 86 -6.99 -5.02 -5.08
CA GLY A 86 -7.38 -6.03 -4.11
C GLY A 86 -6.80 -7.40 -4.41
N ASP A 87 -7.20 -8.35 -3.59
CA ASP A 87 -6.76 -9.74 -3.72
C ASP A 87 -7.09 -10.35 -5.08
N PRO A 88 -6.34 -11.36 -5.50
CA PRO A 88 -6.52 -11.99 -6.80
C PRO A 88 -7.92 -12.55 -6.99
N GLN A 89 -8.46 -12.35 -8.19
CA GLN A 89 -9.67 -12.97 -8.64
C GLN A 89 -9.42 -13.65 -9.99
N ASN A 90 -9.84 -14.91 -10.13
CA ASN A 90 -9.68 -15.67 -11.37
C ASN A 90 -8.22 -15.77 -11.87
N GLY A 91 -7.24 -15.82 -10.96
CA GLY A 91 -5.80 -15.97 -11.29
C GLY A 91 -5.12 -14.69 -11.78
N CYS A 92 -5.73 -13.53 -11.61
CA CYS A 92 -5.11 -12.24 -11.84
C CYS A 92 -5.36 -11.24 -10.70
N LEU A 93 -4.50 -10.25 -10.60
CA LEU A 93 -4.65 -9.15 -9.66
C LEU A 93 -5.98 -8.42 -9.91
N THR A 94 -6.67 -8.05 -8.85
CA THR A 94 -7.87 -7.22 -8.97
C THR A 94 -7.46 -5.76 -8.99
N VAL A 95 -7.72 -5.09 -10.11
CA VAL A 95 -7.46 -3.67 -10.31
C VAL A 95 -8.71 -2.99 -10.85
N VAL A 96 -9.09 -1.87 -10.25
CA VAL A 96 -10.13 -0.97 -10.78
C VAL A 96 -9.57 0.43 -10.92
N ILE A 97 -9.97 1.12 -11.98
CA ILE A 97 -9.43 2.43 -12.36
C ILE A 97 -10.57 3.42 -12.58
N THR A 98 -10.38 4.63 -12.11
CA THR A 98 -11.20 5.80 -12.47
C THR A 98 -10.43 6.76 -13.34
N ARG A 99 -11.13 7.45 -14.27
CA ARG A 99 -10.58 8.50 -15.14
C ARG A 99 -11.40 9.80 -15.08
N ASP A 100 -12.38 9.87 -14.20
CA ASP A 100 -13.43 10.91 -14.13
C ASP A 100 -13.60 11.49 -12.72
N LYS A 101 -12.52 11.67 -11.99
CA LYS A 101 -12.49 12.18 -10.60
C LYS A 101 -13.13 11.22 -9.59
N GLY A 102 -13.13 9.92 -9.89
CA GLY A 102 -13.74 8.91 -9.05
C GLY A 102 -15.28 8.91 -9.09
N GLN A 103 -15.90 9.32 -10.20
CA GLN A 103 -17.33 9.19 -10.39
C GLN A 103 -17.69 7.76 -10.82
N THR A 104 -16.92 7.20 -11.72
CA THR A 104 -17.02 5.80 -12.16
C THR A 104 -15.71 5.05 -11.96
N TRP A 105 -15.80 3.74 -11.75
CA TRP A 105 -14.66 2.85 -11.61
C TRP A 105 -14.86 1.62 -12.49
N GLU A 106 -13.86 1.29 -13.25
CA GLU A 106 -13.88 0.16 -14.18
C GLU A 106 -12.83 -0.87 -13.81
N LYS A 107 -13.22 -2.14 -13.81
CA LYS A 107 -12.31 -3.25 -13.56
C LYS A 107 -11.43 -3.48 -14.78
N VAL A 108 -10.12 -3.56 -14.55
CA VAL A 108 -9.16 -3.92 -15.61
C VAL A 108 -9.37 -5.38 -15.97
N ASP A 109 -9.48 -5.67 -17.27
CA ASP A 109 -9.61 -7.03 -17.75
C ASP A 109 -8.35 -7.86 -17.42
N CYS A 110 -8.55 -9.10 -16.99
CA CYS A 110 -7.48 -10.01 -16.60
C CYS A 110 -6.47 -10.27 -17.73
N SER A 111 -6.90 -10.20 -19.00
CA SER A 111 -6.03 -10.35 -20.17
C SER A 111 -5.00 -9.22 -20.31
N ASN A 112 -5.25 -8.08 -19.67
CA ASN A 112 -4.36 -6.89 -19.66
C ASN A 112 -3.44 -6.85 -18.42
N LEU A 113 -3.49 -7.85 -17.56
CA LEU A 113 -2.69 -7.96 -16.35
C LEU A 113 -1.76 -9.16 -16.40
N PRO A 114 -0.55 -9.08 -15.85
CA PRO A 114 0.29 -10.26 -15.66
C PRO A 114 -0.44 -11.31 -14.80
N LYS A 115 -0.28 -12.57 -15.16
CA LYS A 115 -0.86 -13.69 -14.38
C LYS A 115 -0.23 -13.74 -12.99
N MET A 116 -1.05 -14.05 -12.00
CA MET A 116 -0.61 -14.35 -10.65
C MET A 116 -0.34 -15.83 -10.47
N GLU A 117 0.62 -16.13 -9.59
CA GLU A 117 0.90 -17.50 -9.17
C GLU A 117 -0.17 -17.97 -8.16
N THR A 118 -0.40 -19.27 -8.11
CA THR A 118 -1.33 -19.85 -7.13
C THR A 118 -0.82 -19.59 -5.71
N GLY A 119 -1.64 -18.94 -4.87
CA GLY A 119 -1.27 -18.56 -3.50
C GLY A 119 -0.46 -17.25 -3.39
N GLU A 120 -0.30 -16.53 -4.50
CA GLU A 120 0.20 -15.15 -4.48
C GLU A 120 -0.94 -14.19 -4.13
N ALA A 121 -0.71 -13.23 -3.24
CA ALA A 121 -1.71 -12.28 -2.77
C ALA A 121 -1.07 -10.91 -2.47
N SER A 122 -1.88 -9.88 -2.32
CA SER A 122 -1.42 -8.57 -1.88
C SER A 122 -1.82 -8.33 -0.41
N PHE A 123 -0.88 -7.84 0.41
CA PHE A 123 -1.11 -7.71 1.84
C PHE A 123 -1.66 -6.33 2.23
N ALA A 124 -2.69 -6.32 3.07
CA ALA A 124 -3.36 -5.11 3.55
C ALA A 124 -2.75 -4.63 4.87
N ALA A 125 -1.49 -4.25 4.89
CA ALA A 125 -0.80 -3.80 6.11
C ALA A 125 -1.03 -2.31 6.40
N SER A 126 -0.51 -1.42 5.56
CA SER A 126 -0.42 0.02 5.84
C SER A 126 -0.91 0.91 4.70
N ASN A 127 -1.73 0.40 3.76
CA ASN A 127 -2.10 1.05 2.49
C ASN A 127 -0.88 1.40 1.60
N SER A 128 0.30 0.87 1.92
CA SER A 128 1.56 1.06 1.18
C SER A 128 1.95 -0.15 0.33
N SER A 129 1.01 -1.06 0.08
CA SER A 129 1.11 -2.14 -0.92
C SER A 129 0.74 -1.68 -2.33
N LEU A 130 0.19 -0.46 -2.46
CA LEU A 130 -0.09 0.24 -3.71
C LEU A 130 0.56 1.62 -3.66
N ILE A 131 1.49 1.87 -4.56
CA ILE A 131 2.19 3.14 -4.65
C ILE A 131 1.95 3.76 -6.03
N VAL A 132 1.67 5.07 -6.05
CA VAL A 132 1.61 5.86 -7.28
C VAL A 132 2.54 7.06 -7.18
N LYS A 133 3.27 7.34 -8.27
CA LYS A 133 4.15 8.51 -8.37
C LYS A 133 4.22 9.00 -9.82
N GLY A 134 3.76 10.22 -10.07
CA GLY A 134 3.62 10.71 -11.44
C GLY A 134 2.69 9.83 -12.27
N ASN A 135 3.20 9.19 -13.30
CA ASN A 135 2.45 8.21 -14.10
C ASN A 135 2.67 6.75 -13.68
N PHE A 136 3.59 6.54 -12.75
CA PHE A 136 4.03 5.22 -12.33
C PHE A 136 3.12 4.61 -11.27
N THR A 137 3.05 3.30 -11.26
CA THR A 137 2.30 2.50 -10.27
C THR A 137 3.07 1.24 -9.94
N TRP A 138 3.12 0.92 -8.67
CA TRP A 138 3.67 -0.34 -8.15
C TRP A 138 2.65 -0.99 -7.24
N ILE A 139 2.40 -2.28 -7.45
CA ILE A 139 1.57 -3.12 -6.59
C ILE A 139 2.42 -4.27 -6.08
N LEU A 140 2.40 -4.50 -4.79
CA LEU A 140 3.25 -5.45 -4.09
C LEU A 140 2.49 -6.73 -3.80
N THR A 141 3.19 -7.86 -3.93
CA THR A 141 2.62 -9.16 -3.59
C THR A 141 3.53 -9.97 -2.66
N GLY A 142 2.98 -11.03 -2.14
CA GLY A 142 3.65 -12.01 -1.30
C GLY A 142 2.89 -13.34 -1.34
N GLY A 143 3.12 -14.19 -0.37
CA GLY A 143 2.61 -15.55 -0.35
C GLY A 143 3.59 -16.50 -1.03
N THR A 144 3.11 -17.32 -1.93
CA THR A 144 3.94 -18.26 -2.68
C THR A 144 4.95 -17.56 -3.58
N LYS A 145 4.67 -16.31 -4.00
CA LYS A 145 5.53 -15.49 -4.84
C LYS A 145 5.50 -14.04 -4.36
N ALA A 146 6.67 -13.39 -4.24
CA ALA A 146 6.81 -11.99 -3.88
C ALA A 146 7.30 -11.20 -5.10
N ARG A 147 6.39 -10.45 -5.73
CA ARG A 147 6.64 -9.68 -6.95
C ARG A 147 6.20 -8.24 -6.81
N VAL A 148 6.69 -7.42 -7.72
CA VAL A 148 6.20 -6.06 -7.93
C VAL A 148 5.54 -5.99 -9.31
N PHE A 149 4.25 -5.67 -9.33
CA PHE A 149 3.52 -5.35 -10.54
C PHE A 149 3.68 -3.88 -10.83
N TYR A 150 4.14 -3.56 -12.03
CA TYR A 150 4.57 -2.23 -12.42
C TYR A 150 3.83 -1.73 -13.65
N SER A 151 3.44 -0.47 -13.62
CA SER A 151 2.93 0.27 -14.77
C SER A 151 3.59 1.65 -14.85
N ALA A 152 4.03 2.05 -16.04
CA ALA A 152 4.62 3.38 -16.30
C ALA A 152 3.60 4.39 -16.86
N ASP A 153 2.36 3.99 -17.08
CA ASP A 153 1.37 4.73 -17.86
C ASP A 153 -0.03 4.78 -17.19
N LYS A 154 -0.04 4.90 -15.87
CA LYS A 154 -1.25 4.96 -15.03
C LYS A 154 -2.15 3.73 -15.19
N GLY A 155 -1.54 2.53 -15.20
CA GLY A 155 -2.27 1.28 -15.22
C GLY A 155 -2.84 0.87 -16.57
N ARG A 156 -2.32 1.42 -17.69
CA ARG A 156 -2.73 0.98 -19.05
C ARG A 156 -1.99 -0.29 -19.48
N ASN A 157 -0.68 -0.35 -19.21
CA ASN A 157 0.15 -1.52 -19.46
C ASN A 157 0.86 -1.96 -18.17
N TRP A 158 1.00 -3.27 -18.01
CA TRP A 158 1.55 -3.86 -16.80
C TRP A 158 2.65 -4.88 -17.08
N SER A 159 3.66 -4.89 -16.22
CA SER A 159 4.70 -5.90 -16.12
C SER A 159 4.80 -6.41 -14.69
N ALA A 160 5.31 -7.60 -14.48
CA ALA A 160 5.58 -8.14 -13.15
C ALA A 160 7.06 -8.52 -13.03
N TYR A 161 7.68 -8.14 -11.93
CA TYR A 161 9.10 -8.38 -11.66
C TYR A 161 9.27 -9.14 -10.36
N ASP A 162 10.11 -10.16 -10.40
CA ASP A 162 10.48 -10.96 -9.22
C ASP A 162 11.32 -10.13 -8.24
N THR A 163 11.19 -10.44 -6.96
CA THR A 163 11.99 -9.81 -5.92
C THR A 163 12.74 -10.87 -5.10
N PRO A 164 13.84 -10.50 -4.44
CA PRO A 164 14.58 -11.41 -3.57
C PRO A 164 13.96 -11.53 -2.17
N ILE A 165 12.81 -10.91 -1.92
CA ILE A 165 12.14 -10.95 -0.61
C ILE A 165 11.66 -12.36 -0.30
N THR A 166 11.68 -12.72 0.97
CA THR A 166 11.20 -14.02 1.47
C THR A 166 9.79 -14.31 0.94
N GLN A 167 9.55 -15.56 0.52
CA GLN A 167 8.34 -16.02 -0.15
C GLN A 167 8.18 -17.54 0.01
N GLY A 168 7.10 -18.12 -0.50
CA GLY A 168 6.84 -19.57 -0.43
C GLY A 168 5.93 -19.98 0.73
N LYS A 169 5.49 -19.02 1.55
CA LYS A 169 4.55 -19.22 2.66
C LYS A 169 3.40 -18.22 2.58
N PRO A 170 2.19 -18.56 3.04
CA PRO A 170 1.01 -17.68 2.89
C PRO A 170 1.17 -16.27 3.46
N MET A 171 1.91 -16.10 4.56
CA MET A 171 2.09 -14.83 5.26
C MET A 171 3.51 -14.27 5.14
N ALA A 172 4.25 -14.65 4.10
CA ALA A 172 5.58 -14.13 3.82
C ALA A 172 5.60 -13.35 2.51
N GLY A 173 6.30 -12.22 2.46
CA GLY A 173 6.43 -11.42 1.24
C GLY A 173 6.66 -9.94 1.49
N ILE A 174 6.22 -9.12 0.52
CA ILE A 174 6.35 -7.67 0.58
C ILE A 174 5.08 -7.08 1.20
N PHE A 175 5.24 -6.28 2.24
CA PHE A 175 4.12 -5.65 2.94
C PHE A 175 4.05 -4.14 2.70
N SER A 176 5.18 -3.52 2.39
CA SER A 176 5.27 -2.08 2.20
C SER A 176 6.36 -1.72 1.21
N ALA A 177 6.15 -0.63 0.50
CA ALA A 177 7.17 0.03 -0.30
C ALA A 177 7.02 1.54 -0.24
N ASP A 178 8.11 2.22 -0.58
CA ASP A 178 8.08 3.63 -0.94
C ASP A 178 9.09 3.89 -2.07
N PHE A 179 8.79 4.90 -2.88
CA PHE A 179 9.66 5.35 -3.95
C PHE A 179 10.05 6.81 -3.72
N TYR A 180 11.35 7.05 -3.59
CA TYR A 180 11.87 8.41 -3.50
C TYR A 180 11.58 9.21 -4.78
N ASN A 181 11.80 8.59 -5.92
CA ASN A 181 11.48 9.12 -7.24
C ASN A 181 10.95 7.98 -8.13
N ASP A 182 10.88 8.20 -9.45
CA ASP A 182 10.43 7.20 -10.42
C ASP A 182 11.38 5.99 -10.59
N SER A 183 12.63 6.11 -10.13
CA SER A 183 13.68 5.09 -10.32
C SER A 183 14.11 4.41 -9.03
N ILE A 184 14.26 5.19 -7.94
CA ILE A 184 14.76 4.71 -6.63
C ILE A 184 13.60 4.37 -5.73
N GLY A 185 13.53 3.13 -5.29
CA GLY A 185 12.50 2.63 -4.39
C GLY A 185 13.02 1.58 -3.43
N ILE A 186 12.32 1.42 -2.31
CA ILE A 186 12.59 0.42 -1.29
C ILE A 186 11.33 -0.41 -1.05
N ILE A 187 11.52 -1.72 -0.86
CA ILE A 187 10.49 -2.64 -0.41
C ILE A 187 10.91 -3.25 0.93
N ALA A 188 9.92 -3.49 1.79
CA ALA A 188 10.11 -4.20 3.04
C ALA A 188 8.92 -5.12 3.33
N GLY A 189 9.17 -6.15 4.13
CA GLY A 189 8.18 -7.13 4.54
C GLY A 189 8.80 -8.16 5.46
N GLY A 190 8.75 -9.41 5.09
CA GLY A 190 9.27 -10.54 5.85
C GLY A 190 8.25 -11.65 6.02
N ASP A 191 8.42 -12.49 7.01
CA ASP A 191 7.48 -13.54 7.42
C ASP A 191 6.68 -13.05 8.63
N TYR A 192 5.39 -12.77 8.44
CA TYR A 192 4.50 -12.29 9.50
C TYR A 192 4.33 -13.31 10.64
N GLU A 193 4.48 -14.59 10.36
CA GLU A 193 4.40 -15.66 11.37
C GLU A 193 5.75 -15.88 12.09
N ASN A 194 6.85 -15.36 11.53
CA ASN A 194 8.19 -15.35 12.14
C ASN A 194 8.80 -13.95 12.12
N GLN A 195 8.19 -13.02 12.86
CA GLN A 195 8.47 -11.59 12.82
C GLN A 195 9.91 -11.21 13.20
N HIS A 196 10.66 -12.08 13.85
CA HIS A 196 12.05 -11.83 14.23
C HIS A 196 13.06 -12.19 13.14
N ASP A 197 12.65 -12.94 12.11
CA ASP A 197 13.52 -13.28 10.99
C ASP A 197 13.81 -12.02 10.17
N ASN A 198 15.05 -11.60 10.14
CA ASN A 198 15.54 -10.43 9.43
C ASN A 198 16.24 -10.77 8.11
N SER A 199 16.15 -12.02 7.66
CA SER A 199 16.67 -12.46 6.38
C SER A 199 15.71 -12.12 5.23
N LYS A 200 16.27 -11.67 4.10
CA LYS A 200 15.53 -11.39 2.86
C LYS A 200 14.24 -10.58 3.05
N ASN A 201 14.26 -9.60 3.92
CA ASN A 201 13.05 -8.84 4.30
C ASN A 201 13.03 -7.39 3.79
N LYS A 202 14.09 -6.92 3.14
CA LYS A 202 14.19 -5.59 2.55
C LYS A 202 15.09 -5.57 1.31
N ALA A 203 14.69 -4.78 0.31
CA ALA A 203 15.47 -4.64 -0.93
C ALA A 203 15.28 -3.25 -1.55
N LEU A 204 16.27 -2.82 -2.31
CA LEU A 204 16.34 -1.56 -3.03
C LEU A 204 16.28 -1.79 -4.54
N THR A 205 15.61 -0.87 -5.24
CA THR A 205 15.70 -0.74 -6.69
C THR A 205 16.25 0.63 -7.07
N ILE A 206 16.94 0.68 -8.21
CA ILE A 206 17.40 1.93 -8.84
C ILE A 206 16.89 2.07 -10.29
N ASN A 207 15.98 1.20 -10.69
CA ASN A 207 15.44 1.13 -12.05
C ASN A 207 13.92 0.89 -12.06
N SER A 208 13.19 1.64 -11.24
CA SER A 208 11.72 1.64 -11.19
C SER A 208 11.11 0.28 -10.76
N GLY A 209 11.84 -0.54 -10.02
CA GLY A 209 11.34 -1.84 -9.55
C GLY A 209 11.49 -2.98 -10.56
N GLN A 210 12.24 -2.79 -11.66
CA GLN A 210 12.50 -3.85 -12.63
C GLN A 210 13.52 -4.88 -12.13
N SER A 211 14.39 -4.46 -11.21
CA SER A 211 15.25 -5.37 -10.47
C SER A 211 15.49 -4.86 -9.05
N TRP A 212 15.81 -5.77 -8.13
CA TRP A 212 15.92 -5.51 -6.71
C TRP A 212 17.17 -6.17 -6.12
N SER A 213 17.87 -5.45 -5.26
CA SER A 213 19.01 -5.94 -4.51
C SER A 213 18.72 -5.95 -3.01
N LEU A 214 18.99 -7.05 -2.33
CA LEU A 214 18.83 -7.14 -0.88
C LEU A 214 19.64 -6.06 -0.16
N LEU A 215 19.07 -5.51 0.89
CA LEU A 215 19.71 -4.56 1.79
C LEU A 215 19.90 -5.17 3.16
N ALA A 216 21.10 -5.00 3.76
CA ALA A 216 21.41 -5.39 5.14
C ALA A 216 20.80 -6.75 5.50
N ASP A 217 21.00 -7.78 4.64
CA ASP A 217 20.44 -9.11 4.80
C ASP A 217 20.90 -9.75 6.12
N GLY A 218 19.97 -10.27 6.92
CA GLY A 218 20.26 -10.79 8.26
C GLY A 218 20.59 -9.72 9.31
N GLN A 219 20.31 -8.43 9.05
CA GLN A 219 20.60 -7.32 9.96
C GLN A 219 19.41 -6.37 10.10
N GLY A 220 19.41 -5.57 11.17
CA GLY A 220 18.36 -4.59 11.44
C GLY A 220 17.08 -5.23 11.95
N PHE A 221 15.95 -4.78 11.42
CA PHE A 221 14.60 -5.26 11.78
C PHE A 221 14.26 -6.59 11.09
N GLY A 222 13.32 -7.32 11.67
CA GLY A 222 12.66 -8.47 11.05
C GLY A 222 11.49 -8.05 10.16
N TYR A 223 10.27 -8.56 10.43
CA TYR A 223 9.07 -8.13 9.71
C TYR A 223 8.83 -6.62 9.83
N SER A 224 8.52 -5.99 8.70
CA SER A 224 8.16 -4.57 8.62
C SER A 224 6.75 -4.40 8.05
N SER A 225 5.91 -3.64 8.74
CA SER A 225 4.56 -3.30 8.27
C SER A 225 4.51 -2.03 7.43
N CYS A 226 5.46 -1.11 7.62
CA CYS A 226 5.55 0.11 6.82
C CYS A 226 6.99 0.62 6.73
N ILE A 227 7.39 1.03 5.53
CA ILE A 227 8.69 1.65 5.25
C ILE A 227 8.48 2.89 4.39
N GLN A 228 9.18 4.00 4.70
CA GLN A 228 9.11 5.22 3.90
C GLN A 228 10.46 5.95 3.85
N PHE A 229 10.72 6.61 2.73
CA PHE A 229 11.75 7.63 2.65
C PHE A 229 11.32 8.88 3.41
N VAL A 230 12.25 9.51 4.10
CA VAL A 230 12.02 10.84 4.67
C VAL A 230 11.96 11.85 3.52
N PRO A 231 10.91 12.67 3.43
CA PRO A 231 10.79 13.65 2.36
C PRO A 231 11.96 14.64 2.31
N GLU A 232 12.31 15.10 1.11
CA GLU A 232 13.33 16.14 0.86
C GLU A 232 14.75 15.82 1.39
N CYS A 233 15.03 14.54 1.71
CA CYS A 233 16.33 14.09 2.21
C CYS A 233 17.20 13.36 1.17
N GLY A 234 17.01 13.66 -0.12
CA GLY A 234 17.84 13.13 -1.20
C GLY A 234 17.70 11.61 -1.44
N GLY A 235 16.68 10.96 -0.84
CA GLY A 235 16.50 9.49 -0.93
C GLY A 235 17.47 8.70 -0.04
N ILE A 236 18.13 9.37 0.93
CA ILE A 236 19.14 8.76 1.79
C ILE A 236 18.51 8.24 3.09
N LEU A 237 17.60 9.03 3.67
CA LEU A 237 17.01 8.74 4.97
C LEU A 237 15.75 7.87 4.81
N ILE A 238 15.66 6.80 5.59
CA ILE A 238 14.57 5.84 5.54
C ILE A 238 14.13 5.49 6.95
N VAL A 239 12.82 5.37 7.17
CA VAL A 239 12.22 4.91 8.42
C VAL A 239 11.39 3.67 8.17
N SER A 240 11.48 2.69 9.05
CA SER A 240 10.65 1.47 9.06
C SER A 240 9.99 1.29 10.41
N VAL A 241 8.72 0.86 10.40
CA VAL A 241 7.97 0.49 11.60
C VAL A 241 7.42 -0.93 11.47
N GLY A 242 7.30 -1.57 12.63
CA GLY A 242 6.77 -2.93 12.74
C GLY A 242 6.77 -3.40 14.19
N PRO A 243 6.46 -4.67 14.45
CA PRO A 243 6.30 -5.21 15.81
C PRO A 243 7.60 -5.26 16.61
N GLN A 244 8.71 -4.87 16.04
CA GLN A 244 10.00 -4.77 16.73
C GLN A 244 10.38 -3.32 17.05
N GLY A 245 9.52 -2.33 16.74
CA GLY A 245 9.72 -0.92 16.99
C GLY A 245 10.02 -0.11 15.73
N ILE A 246 10.64 1.05 15.93
CA ILE A 246 10.99 1.98 14.86
C ILE A 246 12.49 1.87 14.56
N TYR A 247 12.80 1.71 13.28
CA TYR A 247 14.17 1.69 12.77
C TYR A 247 14.39 2.82 11.76
N PHE A 248 15.60 3.34 11.77
CA PHE A 248 16.05 4.43 10.92
C PHE A 248 17.36 4.05 10.22
N SER A 249 17.49 4.46 8.97
CA SER A 249 18.73 4.39 8.20
C SER A 249 19.06 5.75 7.63
N ASP A 250 20.34 6.12 7.63
CA ASP A 250 20.89 7.36 7.04
C ASP A 250 21.91 7.07 5.91
N ASP A 251 21.89 5.85 5.38
CA ASP A 251 22.80 5.35 4.36
C ASP A 251 22.09 4.49 3.29
N ILE A 252 20.88 4.88 2.92
CA ILE A 252 20.03 4.21 1.90
C ILE A 252 19.71 2.75 2.29
N GLY A 253 19.60 2.46 3.58
CA GLY A 253 19.22 1.14 4.08
C GLY A 253 20.36 0.13 4.22
N SER A 254 21.63 0.55 4.09
CA SER A 254 22.78 -0.34 4.28
C SER A 254 22.98 -0.69 5.75
N PHE A 255 22.67 0.24 6.65
CA PHE A 255 22.67 0.05 8.09
C PHE A 255 21.38 0.57 8.73
N TRP A 256 20.89 -0.12 9.76
CA TRP A 256 19.64 0.19 10.45
C TRP A 256 19.86 0.35 11.96
N LYS A 257 19.45 1.50 12.48
CA LYS A 257 19.50 1.81 13.89
C LYS A 257 18.08 1.80 14.47
N LYS A 258 17.88 1.06 15.54
CA LYS A 258 16.63 1.10 16.30
C LYS A 258 16.55 2.41 17.09
N ILE A 259 15.47 3.18 16.89
CA ILE A 259 15.27 4.50 17.52
C ILE A 259 14.09 4.51 18.51
N SER A 260 13.21 3.50 18.47
CA SER A 260 12.12 3.33 19.43
C SER A 260 11.81 1.86 19.65
N ASN A 261 11.37 1.51 20.86
CA ASN A 261 10.85 0.20 21.23
C ASN A 261 9.32 0.12 21.16
N ASP A 262 8.65 1.13 20.62
CA ASP A 262 7.22 1.12 20.43
C ASP A 262 6.83 0.08 19.37
N THR A 263 6.09 -0.94 19.79
CA THR A 263 5.73 -2.10 18.96
C THR A 263 4.29 -2.03 18.43
N ASP A 264 3.52 -1.02 18.84
CA ASP A 264 2.10 -0.89 18.49
C ASP A 264 1.89 -0.06 17.19
N LEU A 265 2.98 0.35 16.56
CA LEU A 265 2.94 1.14 15.33
C LEU A 265 2.96 0.24 14.10
N HIS A 266 1.92 0.36 13.28
CA HIS A 266 1.72 -0.45 12.08
C HIS A 266 1.87 0.32 10.77
N THR A 267 1.76 1.66 10.82
CA THR A 267 1.92 2.53 9.66
C THR A 267 2.57 3.83 10.06
N LEU A 268 3.22 4.46 9.11
CA LEU A 268 3.74 5.82 9.25
C LEU A 268 3.40 6.63 8.01
N LEU A 269 3.27 7.93 8.17
CA LEU A 269 3.06 8.88 7.09
C LEU A 269 3.81 10.16 7.40
N PHE A 270 4.76 10.51 6.56
CA PHE A 270 5.40 11.82 6.61
C PHE A 270 4.47 12.89 6.06
N ILE A 271 4.23 13.95 6.83
CA ILE A 271 3.57 15.18 6.37
C ILE A 271 4.61 16.07 5.70
N ASP A 272 5.81 16.13 6.30
CA ASP A 272 7.02 16.78 5.77
C ASP A 272 8.26 16.08 6.37
N LYS A 273 9.46 16.65 6.16
CA LYS A 273 10.71 16.06 6.69
C LYS A 273 10.85 16.10 8.21
N ILE A 274 9.97 16.78 8.92
CA ILE A 274 10.03 16.98 10.38
C ILE A 274 8.87 16.26 11.08
N ILE A 275 7.68 16.28 10.45
CA ILE A 275 6.44 15.78 11.06
C ILE A 275 6.08 14.42 10.46
N VAL A 276 6.02 13.41 11.32
CA VAL A 276 5.56 12.07 10.99
C VAL A 276 4.38 11.70 11.89
N ILE A 277 3.37 11.08 11.29
CA ILE A 277 2.28 10.43 12.04
C ILE A 277 2.54 8.93 11.96
N ALA A 278 2.59 8.28 13.12
CA ALA A 278 2.69 6.84 13.23
C ALA A 278 1.48 6.31 14.01
N LEU A 279 0.87 5.20 13.52
CA LEU A 279 -0.36 4.61 14.03
C LEU A 279 -0.22 3.09 14.13
#